data_278ef6d154b97c2fdeaf0d83141ef7ae
#
_entry.id   278ef6d154b97c2fdeaf0d83141ef7ae
#
_cell.length_a   1.000
_cell.length_b   1.000
_cell.length_c   1.000
_cell.angle_alpha   90.00
_cell.angle_beta   90.00
_cell.angle_gamma   90.00
#
_symmetry.space_group_name_H-M   'P 1'
#
loop_
_entity.id
_entity.type
_entity.pdbx_description
1 polymer ?
#
loop_
_entity_poly.entity_id
_entity_poly.type
_entity_poly.pdbx_seq_one_letter_code
_entity_poly.pdbx_strand_id
1 'polypeptide(L)'
;MAKKYKYSYYVFDSKEDYDLFLELIELHGFTGRYDGFGRNEVYHFICGKFNPDEINKRKLLENEIKYIRLGLEKGFDVSIYNKPEYDYAQMEAIYEGMEMGLDISWYAKPEFDAFTMRIIKLGLEKGVDVSSVAKPELDDYDIFAEILKLIHEKEKVK
;
A
#
# COMPACT_ATOMS: atom_id res chain seq x y z
N MET A 1 23.54 1.02 -15.47
CA MET A 1 23.10 -0.38 -15.24
C MET A 1 21.70 -0.57 -15.78
N ALA A 2 21.51 -1.47 -16.71
CA ALA A 2 20.18 -1.78 -17.20
C ALA A 2 19.36 -2.45 -16.09
N LYS A 3 18.31 -1.81 -15.61
CA LYS A 3 17.36 -2.46 -14.68
C LYS A 3 16.69 -3.61 -15.43
N LYS A 4 16.85 -4.84 -14.95
CA LYS A 4 16.07 -5.98 -15.42
C LYS A 4 14.63 -5.78 -14.94
N TYR A 5 13.78 -5.30 -15.81
CA TYR A 5 12.35 -5.25 -15.54
C TYR A 5 11.79 -6.67 -15.67
N LYS A 6 11.10 -7.17 -14.64
CA LYS A 6 10.21 -8.32 -14.77
C LYS A 6 8.98 -7.87 -15.55
N TYR A 7 8.52 -8.70 -16.46
CA TYR A 7 7.26 -8.45 -17.15
C TYR A 7 6.11 -8.78 -16.21
N SER A 8 5.23 -7.82 -16.03
CA SER A 8 3.96 -8.01 -15.33
C SER A 8 2.84 -7.78 -16.31
N TYR A 9 1.85 -8.66 -16.29
CA TYR A 9 0.67 -8.57 -17.11
C TYR A 9 -0.48 -8.07 -16.26
N TYR A 10 -1.07 -6.95 -16.65
CA TYR A 10 -2.16 -6.31 -15.94
C TYR A 10 -3.40 -6.31 -16.82
N VAL A 11 -4.55 -6.61 -16.23
CA VAL A 11 -5.84 -6.57 -16.90
C VAL A 11 -6.74 -5.63 -16.09
N PHE A 12 -7.33 -4.67 -16.77
CA PHE A 12 -8.21 -3.68 -16.18
C PHE A 12 -9.61 -3.86 -16.72
N ASP A 13 -10.61 -3.80 -15.84
CA ASP A 13 -12.03 -3.95 -16.19
C ASP A 13 -12.64 -2.62 -16.69
N SER A 14 -11.94 -1.50 -16.47
CA SER A 14 -12.35 -0.19 -16.95
C SER A 14 -11.22 0.57 -17.65
N LYS A 15 -11.61 1.46 -18.58
CA LYS A 15 -10.66 2.34 -19.24
C LYS A 15 -10.05 3.35 -18.26
N GLU A 16 -10.83 3.81 -17.32
CA GLU A 16 -10.43 4.76 -16.29
C GLU A 16 -9.29 4.21 -15.43
N ASP A 17 -9.43 2.97 -14.96
CA ASP A 17 -8.38 2.31 -14.17
C ASP A 17 -7.11 2.05 -14.98
N TYR A 18 -7.26 1.74 -16.27
CA TYR A 18 -6.14 1.58 -17.18
C TYR A 18 -5.41 2.91 -17.43
N ASP A 19 -6.14 3.99 -17.71
CA ASP A 19 -5.56 5.31 -17.94
C ASP A 19 -4.83 5.82 -16.68
N LEU A 20 -5.40 5.63 -15.49
CA LEU A 20 -4.76 5.95 -14.22
C LEU A 20 -3.48 5.13 -14.01
N PHE A 21 -3.50 3.85 -14.35
CA PHE A 21 -2.31 3.00 -14.28
C PHE A 21 -1.19 3.51 -15.20
N LEU A 22 -1.53 3.96 -16.42
CA LEU A 22 -0.55 4.55 -17.32
C LEU A 22 0.08 5.84 -16.76
N GLU A 23 -0.73 6.72 -16.18
CA GLU A 23 -0.23 7.94 -15.54
C GLU A 23 0.73 7.61 -14.38
N LEU A 24 0.41 6.62 -13.56
CA LEU A 24 1.26 6.18 -12.47
C LEU A 24 2.57 5.58 -12.95
N ILE A 25 2.54 4.81 -14.02
CA ILE A 25 3.75 4.22 -14.63
C ILE A 25 4.66 5.33 -15.17
N GLU A 26 4.12 6.30 -15.88
CA GLU A 26 4.89 7.43 -16.40
C GLU A 26 5.49 8.27 -15.27
N LEU A 27 4.70 8.55 -14.23
CA LEU A 27 5.14 9.30 -13.05
C LEU A 27 6.35 8.65 -12.36
N HIS A 28 6.41 7.33 -12.35
CA HIS A 28 7.51 6.56 -11.75
C HIS A 28 8.62 6.18 -12.75
N GLY A 29 8.58 6.73 -13.98
CA GLY A 29 9.61 6.51 -14.99
C GLY A 29 9.62 5.10 -15.59
N PHE A 30 8.51 4.39 -15.51
CA PHE A 30 8.34 3.12 -16.20
C PHE A 30 7.82 3.35 -17.62
N THR A 31 8.34 2.59 -18.56
CA THR A 31 7.82 2.53 -19.93
C THR A 31 7.27 1.15 -20.21
N GLY A 32 6.11 1.07 -20.80
CA GLY A 32 5.49 -0.18 -21.17
C GLY A 32 4.83 -0.10 -22.54
N ARG A 33 4.39 -1.23 -23.05
CA ARG A 33 3.71 -1.34 -24.32
C ARG A 33 2.28 -1.82 -24.11
N TYR A 34 1.34 -1.09 -24.71
CA TYR A 34 -0.04 -1.54 -24.86
C TYR A 34 -0.12 -2.70 -25.84
N ASP A 35 -0.71 -3.80 -25.46
CA ASP A 35 -0.79 -5.01 -26.30
C ASP A 35 -2.23 -5.46 -26.56
N GLY A 36 -3.07 -4.52 -26.97
CA GLY A 36 -4.34 -4.80 -27.65
C GLY A 36 -5.53 -5.18 -26.77
N PHE A 37 -6.66 -5.36 -27.44
CA PHE A 37 -7.96 -5.64 -26.84
C PHE A 37 -8.18 -7.12 -26.60
N GLY A 38 -8.63 -7.49 -25.39
CA GLY A 38 -9.36 -8.73 -25.18
C GLY A 38 -10.82 -8.59 -25.63
N ARG A 39 -11.48 -9.71 -25.94
CA ARG A 39 -12.85 -9.74 -26.49
C ARG A 39 -13.96 -9.22 -25.57
N ASN A 40 -13.68 -8.72 -24.38
CA ASN A 40 -14.65 -8.26 -23.40
C ASN A 40 -14.31 -6.89 -22.79
N GLU A 41 -13.84 -5.93 -23.60
CA GLU A 41 -13.49 -4.57 -23.15
C GLU A 41 -12.45 -4.55 -21.99
N VAL A 42 -11.58 -5.53 -21.96
CA VAL A 42 -10.53 -5.64 -20.96
C VAL A 42 -9.26 -4.97 -21.49
N TYR A 43 -8.73 -4.05 -20.73
CA TYR A 43 -7.51 -3.33 -21.07
C TYR A 43 -6.29 -4.08 -20.53
N HIS A 44 -5.35 -4.39 -21.41
CA HIS A 44 -4.16 -5.12 -21.08
C HIS A 44 -2.93 -4.23 -21.18
N PHE A 45 -2.09 -4.28 -20.17
CA PHE A 45 -0.81 -3.63 -20.18
C PHE A 45 0.29 -4.64 -19.87
N ILE A 46 1.30 -4.70 -20.74
CA ILE A 46 2.44 -5.57 -20.55
C ILE A 46 3.68 -4.72 -20.33
N CYS A 47 4.27 -4.87 -19.16
CA CYS A 47 5.52 -4.22 -18.80
C CYS A 47 6.57 -5.28 -18.52
N GLY A 48 7.60 -5.33 -19.35
CA GLY A 48 8.69 -6.25 -19.13
C GLY A 48 8.46 -7.70 -19.61
N LYS A 49 9.18 -8.73 -19.07
CA LYS A 49 9.04 -10.17 -19.45
C LYS A 49 7.89 -10.85 -18.74
N PHE A 50 7.01 -11.49 -19.51
CA PHE A 50 5.89 -12.25 -19.00
C PHE A 50 6.35 -13.46 -18.16
N ASN A 51 5.85 -13.54 -16.93
CA ASN A 51 5.99 -14.71 -16.07
C ASN A 51 4.60 -15.25 -15.72
N PRO A 52 4.23 -16.46 -16.18
CA PRO A 52 2.92 -17.05 -15.89
C PRO A 52 2.59 -17.18 -14.41
N ASP A 53 3.60 -17.36 -13.55
CA ASP A 53 3.42 -17.49 -12.10
C ASP A 53 2.98 -16.17 -11.43
N GLU A 54 3.13 -15.03 -12.12
CA GLU A 54 2.70 -13.72 -11.62
C GLU A 54 1.23 -13.42 -11.92
N ILE A 55 0.56 -14.20 -12.76
CA ILE A 55 -0.90 -14.08 -13.02
C ILE A 55 -1.71 -14.31 -11.74
N ASN A 56 -1.23 -15.18 -10.85
CA ASN A 56 -1.87 -15.44 -9.56
C ASN A 56 -1.72 -14.29 -8.55
N LYS A 57 -0.81 -13.35 -8.78
CA LYS A 57 -0.67 -12.11 -7.99
C LYS A 57 -1.63 -11.00 -8.44
N ARG A 58 -2.42 -11.24 -9.47
CA ARG A 58 -3.34 -10.26 -10.10
C ARG A 58 -4.26 -9.56 -9.09
N LYS A 59 -4.86 -10.32 -8.15
CA LYS A 59 -5.71 -9.73 -7.11
C LYS A 59 -4.98 -8.76 -6.19
N LEU A 60 -3.70 -9.01 -5.92
CA LEU A 60 -2.86 -8.13 -5.11
C LEU A 60 -2.64 -6.79 -5.81
N LEU A 61 -2.34 -6.83 -7.12
CA LEU A 61 -2.14 -5.63 -7.91
C LEU A 61 -3.41 -4.79 -8.06
N GLU A 62 -4.57 -5.41 -8.24
CA GLU A 62 -5.85 -4.70 -8.26
C GLU A 62 -6.11 -3.96 -6.93
N ASN A 63 -5.78 -4.57 -5.80
CA ASN A 63 -5.91 -3.93 -4.49
C ASN A 63 -4.90 -2.79 -4.29
N GLU A 64 -3.67 -2.95 -4.76
CA GLU A 64 -2.66 -1.89 -4.74
C GLU A 64 -3.13 -0.68 -5.57
N ILE A 65 -3.57 -0.89 -6.80
CA ILE A 65 -4.11 0.16 -7.68
C ILE A 65 -5.31 0.86 -7.02
N LYS A 66 -6.18 0.10 -6.34
CA LYS A 66 -7.32 0.66 -5.61
C LYS A 66 -6.88 1.73 -4.60
N TYR A 67 -5.89 1.44 -3.75
CA TYR A 67 -5.46 2.40 -2.73
C TYR A 67 -4.68 3.58 -3.30
N ILE A 68 -3.95 3.37 -4.40
CA ILE A 68 -3.31 4.47 -5.12
C ILE A 68 -4.38 5.41 -5.71
N ARG A 69 -5.40 4.87 -6.39
CA ARG A 69 -6.50 5.65 -6.95
C ARG A 69 -7.25 6.43 -5.86
N LEU A 70 -7.65 5.76 -4.78
CA LEU A 70 -8.35 6.41 -3.67
C LEU A 70 -7.52 7.53 -3.04
N GLY A 71 -6.21 7.34 -2.90
CA GLY A 71 -5.31 8.37 -2.39
C GLY A 71 -5.23 9.59 -3.32
N LEU A 72 -5.12 9.37 -4.62
CA LEU A 72 -5.11 10.47 -5.62
C LEU A 72 -6.43 11.23 -5.63
N GLU A 73 -7.58 10.55 -5.56
CA GLU A 73 -8.91 11.16 -5.47
C GLU A 73 -9.05 12.06 -4.22
N LYS A 74 -8.39 11.68 -3.13
CA LYS A 74 -8.34 12.46 -1.89
C LYS A 74 -7.28 13.56 -1.88
N GLY A 75 -6.42 13.64 -2.88
CA GLY A 75 -5.29 14.56 -2.95
C GLY A 75 -4.12 14.20 -2.04
N PHE A 76 -3.99 12.92 -1.68
CA PHE A 76 -2.88 12.44 -0.86
C PHE A 76 -1.60 12.28 -1.68
N ASP A 77 -0.46 12.42 -1.02
CA ASP A 77 0.83 12.05 -1.60
C ASP A 77 1.00 10.52 -1.61
N VAL A 78 0.55 9.90 -2.68
CA VAL A 78 0.61 8.44 -2.84
C VAL A 78 2.04 7.90 -2.95
N SER A 79 3.04 8.75 -3.20
CA SER A 79 4.45 8.33 -3.26
C SER A 79 4.95 7.78 -1.92
N ILE A 80 4.28 8.09 -0.83
CA ILE A 80 4.60 7.60 0.51
C ILE A 80 4.47 6.08 0.57
N TYR A 81 3.43 5.52 -0.04
CA TYR A 81 3.13 4.08 0.03
C TYR A 81 3.12 3.36 -1.33
N ASN A 82 3.13 4.07 -2.46
CA ASN A 82 3.29 3.47 -3.78
C ASN A 82 4.76 3.09 -4.02
N LYS A 83 5.22 2.06 -3.31
CA LYS A 83 6.58 1.56 -3.34
C LYS A 83 6.57 0.04 -3.37
N PRO A 84 7.52 -0.61 -4.09
CA PRO A 84 7.56 -2.06 -4.20
C PRO A 84 7.81 -2.79 -2.87
N GLU A 85 8.29 -2.07 -1.84
CA GLU A 85 8.53 -2.61 -0.50
C GLU A 85 7.24 -2.83 0.29
N TYR A 86 6.13 -2.18 -0.09
CA TYR A 86 4.84 -2.35 0.57
C TYR A 86 3.95 -3.33 -0.20
N ASP A 87 3.32 -4.23 0.52
CA ASP A 87 2.20 -4.99 0.00
C ASP A 87 0.88 -4.19 0.08
N TYR A 88 -0.18 -4.72 -0.54
CA TYR A 88 -1.47 -4.01 -0.56
C TYR A 88 -2.06 -3.78 0.84
N ALA A 89 -1.82 -4.69 1.79
CA ALA A 89 -2.36 -4.59 3.14
C ALA A 89 -1.63 -3.51 3.97
N GLN A 90 -0.33 -3.34 3.72
CA GLN A 90 0.47 -2.23 4.25
C GLN A 90 0.02 -0.89 3.62
N MET A 91 -0.19 -0.86 2.30
CA MET A 91 -0.71 0.33 1.60
C MET A 91 -2.08 0.74 2.14
N GLU A 92 -2.98 -0.23 2.38
CA GLU A 92 -4.28 -0.01 3.02
C GLU A 92 -4.14 0.65 4.39
N ALA A 93 -3.29 0.10 5.25
CA ALA A 93 -3.09 0.64 6.60
C ALA A 93 -2.55 2.08 6.59
N ILE A 94 -1.65 2.39 5.65
CA ILE A 94 -1.10 3.74 5.47
C ILE A 94 -2.19 4.69 4.93
N TYR A 95 -2.92 4.27 3.89
CA TYR A 95 -4.02 5.04 3.31
C TYR A 95 -5.08 5.41 4.36
N GLU A 96 -5.54 4.42 5.13
CA GLU A 96 -6.53 4.65 6.20
C GLU A 96 -6.03 5.66 7.24
N GLY A 97 -4.76 5.59 7.63
CA GLY A 97 -4.17 6.55 8.55
C GLY A 97 -4.12 7.97 7.98
N MET A 98 -3.80 8.12 6.71
CA MET A 98 -3.86 9.40 6.01
C MET A 98 -5.28 9.95 5.96
N GLU A 99 -6.28 9.08 5.68
CA GLU A 99 -7.70 9.46 5.65
C GLU A 99 -8.19 9.93 7.02
N MET A 100 -7.68 9.36 8.10
CA MET A 100 -7.98 9.73 9.48
C MET A 100 -7.16 10.93 9.98
N GLY A 101 -6.21 11.44 9.18
CA GLY A 101 -5.32 12.54 9.57
C GLY A 101 -4.31 12.17 10.65
N LEU A 102 -3.95 10.91 10.76
CA LEU A 102 -2.96 10.41 11.73
C LEU A 102 -1.54 10.69 11.26
N ASP A 103 -0.60 10.77 12.19
CA ASP A 103 0.83 10.82 11.88
C ASP A 103 1.34 9.44 11.47
N ILE A 104 1.24 9.14 10.17
CA ILE A 104 1.65 7.86 9.59
C ILE A 104 3.16 7.61 9.67
N SER A 105 3.98 8.63 9.94
CA SER A 105 5.44 8.49 10.00
C SER A 105 5.89 7.49 11.06
N TRP A 106 5.06 7.23 12.05
CA TRP A 106 5.33 6.25 13.09
C TRP A 106 5.32 4.81 12.56
N TYR A 107 4.48 4.49 11.59
CA TYR A 107 4.30 3.11 11.15
C TYR A 107 4.42 2.88 9.63
N ALA A 108 4.47 3.93 8.81
CA ALA A 108 4.69 3.80 7.36
C ALA A 108 6.16 3.43 7.07
N LYS A 109 6.55 2.25 7.51
CA LYS A 109 7.89 1.66 7.40
C LYS A 109 7.76 0.24 6.86
N PRO A 110 8.46 -0.13 5.77
CA PRO A 110 8.34 -1.46 5.16
C PRO A 110 8.68 -2.63 6.09
N GLU A 111 9.46 -2.36 7.14
CA GLU A 111 9.86 -3.34 8.14
C GLU A 111 8.71 -3.80 9.03
N PHE A 112 7.66 -3.00 9.17
CA PHE A 112 6.45 -3.42 9.86
C PHE A 112 5.54 -4.18 8.90
N ASP A 113 5.03 -5.32 9.33
CA ASP A 113 3.95 -5.98 8.61
C ASP A 113 2.62 -5.21 8.74
N ALA A 114 1.64 -5.57 7.93
CA ALA A 114 0.35 -4.89 7.91
C ALA A 114 -0.39 -4.98 9.25
N PHE A 115 -0.21 -6.07 9.99
CA PHE A 115 -0.82 -6.24 11.32
C PHE A 115 -0.22 -5.25 12.32
N THR A 116 1.11 -5.18 12.39
CA THR A 116 1.83 -4.25 13.27
C THR A 116 1.51 -2.80 12.93
N MET A 117 1.46 -2.45 11.63
CA MET A 117 1.02 -1.12 11.19
C MET A 117 -0.38 -0.78 11.73
N ARG A 118 -1.35 -1.70 11.63
CA ARG A 118 -2.72 -1.49 12.13
C ARG A 118 -2.78 -1.34 13.64
N ILE A 119 -1.93 -2.04 14.38
CA ILE A 119 -1.86 -1.92 15.84
C ILE A 119 -1.29 -0.56 16.25
N ILE A 120 -0.22 -0.10 15.62
CA ILE A 120 0.33 1.24 15.87
C ILE A 120 -0.69 2.31 15.48
N LYS A 121 -1.35 2.15 14.33
CA LYS A 121 -2.45 3.02 13.89
C LYS A 121 -3.56 3.10 14.95
N LEU A 122 -3.99 1.96 15.50
CA LEU A 122 -4.98 1.91 16.57
C LEU A 122 -4.53 2.71 17.80
N GLY A 123 -3.27 2.60 18.20
CA GLY A 123 -2.70 3.43 19.28
C GLY A 123 -2.84 4.92 18.99
N LEU A 124 -2.49 5.35 17.77
CA LEU A 124 -2.64 6.74 17.34
C LEU A 124 -4.11 7.19 17.31
N GLU A 125 -5.03 6.36 16.82
CA GLU A 125 -6.48 6.62 16.85
C GLU A 125 -7.01 6.85 18.26
N LYS A 126 -6.49 6.08 19.22
CA LYS A 126 -6.81 6.23 20.64
C LYS A 126 -6.03 7.37 21.32
N GLY A 127 -5.15 8.03 20.58
CA GLY A 127 -4.35 9.15 21.06
C GLY A 127 -3.36 8.77 22.15
N VAL A 128 -2.81 7.55 22.13
CA VAL A 128 -1.69 7.15 23.00
C VAL A 128 -0.37 7.50 22.36
N ASP A 129 0.66 7.71 23.18
CA ASP A 129 2.01 7.93 22.71
C ASP A 129 2.65 6.60 22.28
N VAL A 130 2.86 6.45 20.97
CA VAL A 130 3.46 5.24 20.38
C VAL A 130 4.98 5.30 20.24
N SER A 131 5.62 6.41 20.63
CA SER A 131 7.05 6.66 20.40
C SER A 131 7.98 5.62 21.02
N SER A 132 7.57 5.02 22.12
CA SER A 132 8.35 3.99 22.81
C SER A 132 8.32 2.63 22.10
N VAL A 133 7.27 2.36 21.31
CA VAL A 133 6.97 1.03 20.75
C VAL A 133 6.93 0.99 19.22
N ALA A 134 6.75 2.10 18.53
CA ALA A 134 6.76 2.15 17.06
C ALA A 134 8.18 2.04 16.49
N LYS A 135 8.86 0.95 16.81
CA LYS A 135 10.25 0.65 16.49
C LYS A 135 10.38 -0.71 15.82
N PRO A 136 10.90 -0.78 14.57
CA PRO A 136 10.99 -2.04 13.83
C PRO A 136 11.88 -3.12 14.47
N GLU A 137 12.77 -2.73 15.39
CA GLU A 137 13.62 -3.67 16.11
C GLU A 137 12.93 -4.42 17.26
N LEU A 138 11.69 -4.02 17.60
CA LEU A 138 10.89 -4.71 18.62
C LEU A 138 10.10 -5.85 18.01
N ASP A 139 9.82 -6.86 18.82
CA ASP A 139 8.94 -7.96 18.43
C ASP A 139 7.49 -7.46 18.27
N ASP A 140 6.80 -7.94 17.24
CA ASP A 140 5.43 -7.52 16.92
C ASP A 140 4.45 -7.78 18.07
N TYR A 141 4.66 -8.88 18.82
CA TYR A 141 3.86 -9.18 19.98
C TYR A 141 4.08 -8.18 21.12
N ASP A 142 5.32 -7.74 21.34
CA ASP A 142 5.65 -6.73 22.35
C ASP A 142 5.03 -5.38 22.02
N ILE A 143 5.08 -5.00 20.73
CA ILE A 143 4.40 -3.79 20.23
C ILE A 143 2.89 -3.87 20.49
N PHE A 144 2.27 -4.98 20.12
CA PHE A 144 0.84 -5.22 20.35
C PHE A 144 0.45 -5.14 21.82
N ALA A 145 1.16 -5.86 22.68
CA ALA A 145 0.88 -5.93 24.12
C ALA A 145 1.01 -4.55 24.79
N GLU A 146 2.05 -3.80 24.44
CA GLU A 146 2.28 -2.49 25.05
C GLU A 146 1.26 -1.44 24.56
N ILE A 147 0.90 -1.45 23.27
CA ILE A 147 -0.16 -0.55 22.76
C ILE A 147 -1.50 -0.81 23.42
N LEU A 148 -1.90 -2.08 23.58
CA LEU A 148 -3.14 -2.41 24.29
C LEU A 148 -3.10 -1.97 25.76
N LYS A 149 -1.97 -2.11 26.42
CA LYS A 149 -1.77 -1.62 27.78
C LYS A 149 -1.91 -0.10 27.87
N LEU A 150 -1.24 0.65 26.98
CA LEU A 150 -1.32 2.10 26.92
C LEU A 150 -2.76 2.60 26.66
N ILE A 151 -3.50 1.93 25.77
CA ILE A 151 -4.91 2.22 25.52
C ILE A 151 -5.73 2.01 26.79
N HIS A 152 -5.56 0.86 27.45
CA HIS A 152 -6.28 0.51 28.66
C HIS A 152 -6.00 1.48 29.82
N GLU A 153 -4.74 1.87 30.01
CA GLU A 153 -4.36 2.85 31.03
C GLU A 153 -5.01 4.22 30.76
N LYS A 154 -5.02 4.65 29.52
CA LYS A 154 -5.65 5.91 29.11
C LYS A 154 -7.17 5.90 29.35
N GLU A 155 -7.84 4.79 29.09
CA GLU A 155 -9.29 4.64 29.31
C GLU A 155 -9.69 4.67 30.78
N LYS A 156 -8.79 4.20 31.66
CA LYS A 156 -9.02 4.23 33.13
C LYS A 156 -8.94 5.64 33.74
N VAL A 157 -8.24 6.57 33.08
CA VAL A 157 -8.04 7.94 33.57
C VAL A 157 -9.21 8.85 33.21
N LYS A 158 -10.13 8.41 32.39
CA LYS A 158 -11.38 9.11 32.05
C LYS A 158 -12.49 8.80 33.06
#